data_9c229e624367071f697bb2535812d1ec
#
_entry.id   9c229e624367071f697bb2535812d1ec
#
_cell.length_a   1.000
_cell.length_b   1.000
_cell.length_c   1.000
_cell.angle_alpha   90.00
_cell.angle_beta   90.00
_cell.angle_gamma   90.00
#
_symmetry.space_group_name_H-M   'P 1'
#
loop_
_entity.id
_entity.type
_entity.pdbx_description
1 polymer ?
#
loop_
_entity_poly.entity_id
_entity_poly.type
_entity_poly.pdbx_seq_one_letter_code
_entity_poly.pdbx_strand_id
1 'polypeptide(L)'
;MPVNFNGVERPMVETLVIPATWRELGVAFYGTLNSLPLTYDVGLMTGLNSANFVHGSGFRNGRQQGSEAFANNLAITAGIQYNVSYFKFQVTGYAGGTVGLNQHSADSLGLDNGAFGTPLYLGEADVQFAKNGISAKLLGTYVAYPDADKVNVAYAKNVGSGMYGGYAEVGYDWLYKKQKTAQFITFARGEMLDLNSSLPPEPKGIYDGTLKQAHIIAGFSYLPIPNVVIKADVRLLHTGPQNPELVINPPPNAIPYKQDNQFLNIGIGYSF
;
A
#
# COMPACT_ATOMS: atom_id res chain seq x y z
N MET A 1 -2.20 -13.31 -4.98
CA MET A 1 -2.64 -13.75 -6.32
C MET A 1 -1.56 -13.43 -7.33
N PRO A 2 -0.63 -14.35 -7.54
CA PRO A 2 0.59 -14.05 -8.31
C PRO A 2 0.35 -13.78 -9.79
N VAL A 3 -0.77 -14.23 -10.34
CA VAL A 3 -1.11 -14.04 -11.77
C VAL A 3 -1.61 -12.63 -12.13
N ASN A 4 -1.92 -11.78 -11.15
CA ASN A 4 -2.60 -10.49 -11.36
C ASN A 4 -1.65 -9.29 -11.48
N PHE A 5 -0.34 -9.48 -11.36
CA PHE A 5 0.67 -8.42 -11.51
C PHE A 5 1.92 -8.98 -12.17
N ASN A 6 2.68 -8.13 -12.87
CA ASN A 6 3.77 -8.60 -13.72
C ASN A 6 5.03 -9.00 -12.93
N GLY A 7 5.44 -8.26 -11.90
CA GLY A 7 6.63 -8.57 -11.10
C GLY A 7 6.49 -9.83 -10.25
N VAL A 8 7.60 -10.33 -9.73
CA VAL A 8 7.60 -11.41 -8.73
C VAL A 8 6.93 -10.92 -7.45
N GLU A 9 7.26 -9.70 -7.04
CA GLU A 9 6.62 -9.02 -5.92
C GLU A 9 5.58 -8.00 -6.40
N ARG A 10 4.55 -7.82 -5.56
CA ARG A 10 3.57 -6.75 -5.72
C ARG A 10 4.27 -5.38 -5.61
N PRO A 11 3.74 -4.30 -6.22
CA PRO A 11 4.26 -2.96 -5.99
C PRO A 11 4.40 -2.65 -4.50
N MET A 12 5.54 -2.08 -4.09
CA MET A 12 5.78 -1.74 -2.68
C MET A 12 4.82 -0.67 -2.19
N VAL A 13 4.40 0.24 -3.06
CA VAL A 13 3.32 1.21 -2.78
C VAL A 13 2.02 0.50 -2.38
N GLU A 14 1.61 -0.55 -3.11
CA GLU A 14 0.43 -1.37 -2.78
C GLU A 14 0.67 -2.32 -1.59
N THR A 15 1.84 -2.34 -1.02
CA THR A 15 2.17 -3.18 0.13
C THR A 15 2.33 -2.39 1.40
N LEU A 16 2.99 -1.23 1.34
CA LEU A 16 3.37 -0.42 2.49
C LEU A 16 2.47 0.81 2.69
N VAL A 17 2.13 1.53 1.60
CA VAL A 17 1.31 2.75 1.66
C VAL A 17 -0.17 2.39 1.57
N ILE A 18 -0.56 1.55 0.58
CA ILE A 18 -1.88 0.94 0.52
C ILE A 18 -1.74 -0.50 1.02
N PRO A 19 -2.26 -0.86 2.21
CA PRO A 19 -2.04 -2.20 2.74
C PRO A 19 -2.73 -3.26 1.88
N ALA A 20 -1.96 -3.97 1.05
CA ALA A 20 -2.50 -5.06 0.25
C ALA A 20 -3.17 -6.13 1.13
N THR A 21 -4.23 -6.77 0.60
CA THR A 21 -5.05 -7.75 1.31
C THR A 21 -5.69 -7.18 2.59
N TRP A 22 -6.17 -5.95 2.51
CA TRP A 22 -6.88 -5.33 3.61
C TRP A 22 -8.28 -5.97 3.75
N ARG A 23 -8.56 -6.47 4.93
CA ARG A 23 -9.82 -7.12 5.29
C ARG A 23 -10.29 -6.56 6.62
N GLU A 24 -11.52 -6.03 6.63
CA GLU A 24 -12.18 -5.54 7.84
C GLU A 24 -13.60 -6.06 7.89
N LEU A 25 -14.17 -6.10 9.09
CA LEU A 25 -15.58 -6.44 9.25
C LEU A 25 -16.44 -5.21 8.97
N GLY A 26 -17.53 -5.38 8.22
CA GLY A 26 -18.39 -4.25 7.91
C GLY A 26 -19.53 -4.57 6.95
N VAL A 27 -20.18 -3.52 6.49
CA VAL A 27 -21.25 -3.57 5.48
C VAL A 27 -20.87 -2.66 4.33
N ALA A 28 -21.00 -3.14 3.11
CA ALA A 28 -20.74 -2.37 1.92
C ALA A 28 -21.91 -2.43 0.92
N PHE A 29 -22.14 -1.33 0.24
CA PHE A 29 -23.04 -1.21 -0.90
C PHE A 29 -22.20 -0.97 -2.15
N TYR A 30 -22.48 -1.69 -3.22
CA TYR A 30 -21.80 -1.52 -4.49
C TYR A 30 -22.81 -1.62 -5.63
N GLY A 31 -22.52 -0.99 -6.75
CA GLY A 31 -23.41 -0.98 -7.89
C GLY A 31 -22.77 -0.45 -9.16
N THR A 32 -23.54 -0.56 -10.23
CA THR A 32 -23.21 -0.02 -11.55
C THR A 32 -24.32 0.93 -12.00
N LEU A 33 -23.95 2.01 -12.69
CA LEU A 33 -24.90 2.90 -13.33
C LEU A 33 -25.19 2.38 -14.75
N ASN A 34 -26.45 2.03 -15.04
CA ASN A 34 -26.82 1.49 -16.34
C ASN A 34 -26.63 2.47 -17.51
N SER A 35 -26.64 3.77 -17.23
CA SER A 35 -26.47 4.84 -18.22
C SER A 35 -25.02 5.25 -18.46
N LEU A 36 -24.10 4.87 -17.59
CA LEU A 36 -22.68 5.21 -17.67
C LEU A 36 -21.84 3.97 -17.34
N PRO A 37 -20.65 3.79 -17.94
CA PRO A 37 -19.75 2.69 -17.61
C PRO A 37 -19.03 2.94 -16.28
N LEU A 38 -19.80 3.21 -15.22
CA LEU A 38 -19.36 3.60 -13.90
C LEU A 38 -19.83 2.57 -12.87
N THR A 39 -18.89 2.09 -12.05
CA THR A 39 -19.16 1.31 -10.86
C THR A 39 -18.78 2.10 -9.62
N TYR A 40 -19.48 1.87 -8.52
CA TYR A 40 -19.20 2.50 -7.24
C TYR A 40 -19.31 1.49 -6.10
N ASP A 41 -18.61 1.76 -5.04
CA ASP A 41 -18.73 1.09 -3.75
C ASP A 41 -18.65 2.10 -2.61
N VAL A 42 -19.40 1.84 -1.54
CA VAL A 42 -19.35 2.58 -0.27
C VAL A 42 -19.49 1.57 0.86
N GLY A 43 -18.61 1.63 1.83
CA GLY A 43 -18.64 0.72 2.97
C GLY A 43 -18.45 1.41 4.31
N LEU A 44 -19.09 0.86 5.33
CA LEU A 44 -18.86 1.16 6.74
C LEU A 44 -18.21 -0.07 7.35
N MET A 45 -16.97 0.08 7.82
CA MET A 45 -16.13 -1.00 8.30
C MET A 45 -15.63 -0.72 9.71
N THR A 46 -15.06 -1.72 10.37
CA THR A 46 -14.22 -1.49 11.55
C THR A 46 -12.97 -0.69 11.17
N GLY A 47 -12.52 0.18 12.08
CA GLY A 47 -11.32 0.99 11.88
C GLY A 47 -10.04 0.23 12.15
N LEU A 48 -8.91 0.94 12.21
CA LEU A 48 -7.59 0.39 12.49
C LEU A 48 -7.31 0.33 14.00
N ASN A 49 -6.23 -0.36 14.38
CA ASN A 49 -5.68 -0.34 15.72
C ASN A 49 -4.27 0.27 15.73
N SER A 50 -4.14 1.52 16.17
CA SER A 50 -2.87 2.25 16.20
C SER A 50 -1.83 1.67 17.15
N ALA A 51 -2.23 0.87 18.14
CA ALA A 51 -1.30 0.12 18.99
C ALA A 51 -0.38 -0.81 18.17
N ASN A 52 -0.83 -1.25 17.00
CA ASN A 52 -0.09 -2.14 16.11
C ASN A 52 0.69 -1.40 15.00
N PHE A 53 0.64 -0.07 14.93
CA PHE A 53 1.41 0.67 13.94
C PHE A 53 2.91 0.49 14.18
N VAL A 54 3.68 0.42 13.10
CA VAL A 54 5.13 0.15 13.16
C VAL A 54 5.86 1.16 12.27
N HIS A 55 6.95 1.72 12.75
CA HIS A 55 7.78 2.70 12.06
C HIS A 55 8.08 2.33 10.60
N GLY A 56 8.59 1.12 10.36
CA GLY A 56 8.99 0.65 9.02
C GLY A 56 7.86 0.19 8.10
N SER A 57 6.61 0.14 8.57
CA SER A 57 5.44 -0.28 7.78
C SER A 57 4.22 0.64 7.95
N GLY A 58 4.40 1.80 8.57
CA GLY A 58 3.36 2.78 8.80
C GLY A 58 2.15 2.17 9.52
N PHE A 59 0.96 2.41 8.98
CA PHE A 59 -0.30 1.94 9.58
C PHE A 59 -0.70 0.50 9.17
N ARG A 60 0.04 -0.15 8.27
CA ARG A 60 -0.31 -1.46 7.69
C ARG A 60 -0.64 -2.53 8.73
N ASN A 61 0.11 -2.59 9.82
CA ASN A 61 -0.06 -3.61 10.86
C ASN A 61 -1.25 -3.32 11.79
N GLY A 62 -1.87 -2.15 11.68
CA GLY A 62 -3.09 -1.80 12.41
C GLY A 62 -4.37 -2.44 11.87
N ARG A 63 -4.31 -3.17 10.75
CA ARG A 63 -5.46 -3.90 10.19
C ARG A 63 -5.89 -5.00 11.15
N GLN A 64 -7.19 -5.13 11.38
CA GLN A 64 -7.75 -6.07 12.35
C GLN A 64 -8.15 -7.43 11.73
N GLN A 65 -7.92 -7.63 10.42
CA GLN A 65 -8.12 -8.89 9.68
C GLN A 65 -9.55 -9.48 9.78
N GLY A 66 -10.53 -8.68 10.19
CA GLY A 66 -11.92 -9.10 10.37
C GLY A 66 -12.16 -9.95 11.62
N SER A 67 -11.44 -11.04 11.81
CA SER A 67 -11.60 -11.94 12.97
C SER A 67 -11.13 -11.36 14.30
N GLU A 68 -10.25 -10.39 14.26
CA GLU A 68 -9.68 -9.71 15.44
C GLU A 68 -10.29 -8.31 15.62
N ALA A 69 -11.35 -8.00 14.88
CA ALA A 69 -11.89 -6.64 14.81
C ALA A 69 -12.63 -6.23 16.08
N PHE A 70 -12.19 -5.10 16.64
CA PHE A 70 -12.92 -4.38 17.69
C PHE A 70 -13.74 -3.27 17.03
N ALA A 71 -15.05 -3.21 17.31
CA ALA A 71 -15.94 -2.20 16.77
C ALA A 71 -15.97 -0.89 17.60
N ASN A 72 -14.90 -0.61 18.37
CA ASN A 72 -14.79 0.62 19.15
C ASN A 72 -14.56 1.85 18.27
N ASN A 73 -14.08 1.65 17.06
CA ASN A 73 -13.91 2.66 16.03
C ASN A 73 -14.39 2.12 14.68
N LEU A 74 -14.80 3.03 13.81
CA LEU A 74 -15.36 2.75 12.51
C LEU A 74 -14.56 3.45 11.42
N ALA A 75 -14.73 2.98 10.20
CA ALA A 75 -14.17 3.58 9.00
C ALA A 75 -15.19 3.61 7.87
N ILE A 76 -15.15 4.66 7.08
CA ILE A 76 -15.86 4.76 5.80
C ILE A 76 -14.86 4.57 4.68
N THR A 77 -15.21 3.73 3.72
CA THR A 77 -14.48 3.57 2.45
C THR A 77 -15.43 3.85 1.29
N ALA A 78 -14.92 4.49 0.26
CA ALA A 78 -15.68 4.73 -0.96
C ALA A 78 -14.79 4.61 -2.18
N GLY A 79 -15.30 4.05 -3.26
CA GLY A 79 -14.62 3.88 -4.54
C GLY A 79 -15.53 4.20 -5.72
N ILE A 80 -14.92 4.76 -6.76
CA ILE A 80 -15.56 5.00 -8.05
C ILE A 80 -14.61 4.49 -9.13
N GLN A 81 -15.13 3.66 -10.04
CA GLN A 81 -14.42 3.19 -11.21
C GLN A 81 -15.17 3.56 -12.47
N TYR A 82 -14.48 4.17 -13.42
CA TYR A 82 -15.01 4.54 -14.73
C TYR A 82 -14.24 3.82 -15.83
N ASN A 83 -14.97 3.06 -16.67
CA ASN A 83 -14.39 2.28 -17.76
C ASN A 83 -14.75 2.94 -19.10
N VAL A 84 -13.76 3.37 -19.87
CA VAL A 84 -13.98 3.97 -21.18
C VAL A 84 -12.98 3.42 -22.19
N SER A 85 -13.51 2.76 -23.25
CA SER A 85 -12.69 2.14 -24.30
C SER A 85 -11.62 1.19 -23.72
N TYR A 86 -10.37 1.56 -23.76
CA TYR A 86 -9.21 0.77 -23.29
C TYR A 86 -8.68 1.24 -21.95
N PHE A 87 -9.32 2.23 -21.35
CA PHE A 87 -8.92 2.82 -20.09
C PHE A 87 -9.88 2.45 -18.98
N LYS A 88 -9.32 2.25 -17.79
CA LYS A 88 -10.01 2.15 -16.53
C LYS A 88 -9.43 3.21 -15.60
N PHE A 89 -10.28 4.10 -15.09
CA PHE A 89 -9.95 5.10 -14.09
C PHE A 89 -10.57 4.69 -12.77
N GLN A 90 -9.84 4.78 -11.69
CA GLN A 90 -10.34 4.47 -10.36
C GLN A 90 -9.88 5.53 -9.37
N VAL A 91 -10.77 5.90 -8.45
CA VAL A 91 -10.46 6.74 -7.28
C VAL A 91 -11.08 6.08 -6.07
N THR A 92 -10.29 5.93 -5.01
CA THR A 92 -10.76 5.36 -3.74
C THR A 92 -10.35 6.24 -2.57
N GLY A 93 -11.18 6.23 -1.53
CA GLY A 93 -10.95 6.95 -0.29
C GLY A 93 -11.27 6.11 0.92
N TYR A 94 -10.54 6.35 2.00
CA TYR A 94 -10.76 5.78 3.32
C TYR A 94 -10.64 6.87 4.37
N ALA A 95 -11.56 6.88 5.33
CA ALA A 95 -11.52 7.74 6.52
C ALA A 95 -11.97 6.91 7.72
N GLY A 96 -11.10 6.70 8.71
CA GLY A 96 -11.43 5.82 9.83
C GLY A 96 -10.70 6.13 11.11
N GLY A 97 -11.32 5.80 12.23
CA GLY A 97 -10.71 5.85 13.55
C GLY A 97 -9.63 4.78 13.72
N THR A 98 -8.73 5.01 14.66
CA THR A 98 -7.57 4.11 14.87
C THR A 98 -7.42 3.67 16.33
N VAL A 99 -8.35 4.02 17.22
CA VAL A 99 -8.29 3.70 18.65
C VAL A 99 -9.21 2.52 18.98
N GLY A 100 -8.64 1.32 19.06
CA GLY A 100 -9.36 0.09 19.42
C GLY A 100 -9.65 -0.05 20.93
N LEU A 101 -9.56 1.02 21.74
CA LEU A 101 -9.70 1.02 23.18
C LEU A 101 -11.08 1.49 23.63
N ASN A 102 -11.47 1.14 24.86
CA ASN A 102 -12.61 1.78 25.53
C ASN A 102 -12.25 3.22 25.95
N GLN A 103 -13.27 4.04 26.29
CA GLN A 103 -13.10 5.45 26.63
C GLN A 103 -12.06 5.67 27.73
N HIS A 104 -12.18 4.97 28.85
CA HIS A 104 -11.30 5.14 30.00
C HIS A 104 -9.80 4.87 29.65
N SER A 105 -9.53 3.82 28.89
CA SER A 105 -8.18 3.49 28.45
C SER A 105 -7.63 4.48 27.43
N ALA A 106 -8.47 4.98 26.52
CA ALA A 106 -8.08 6.00 25.56
C ALA A 106 -7.75 7.33 26.24
N ASP A 107 -8.57 7.77 27.18
CA ASP A 107 -8.37 9.00 27.96
C ASP A 107 -7.04 8.95 28.74
N SER A 108 -6.71 7.79 29.34
CA SER A 108 -5.45 7.61 30.05
C SER A 108 -4.20 7.71 29.17
N LEU A 109 -4.34 7.49 27.87
CA LEU A 109 -3.28 7.60 26.87
C LEU A 109 -3.32 8.93 26.11
N GLY A 110 -4.31 9.79 26.37
CA GLY A 110 -4.51 11.04 25.64
C GLY A 110 -4.93 10.86 24.18
N LEU A 111 -5.63 9.75 23.88
CA LEU A 111 -6.14 9.43 22.55
C LEU A 111 -7.61 9.78 22.43
N ASP A 112 -8.01 10.39 21.32
CA ASP A 112 -9.43 10.65 21.04
C ASP A 112 -10.13 9.35 20.65
N ASN A 113 -11.07 8.91 21.49
CA ASN A 113 -11.89 7.74 21.24
C ASN A 113 -13.18 8.11 20.47
N GLY A 114 -13.95 7.10 20.10
CA GLY A 114 -15.20 7.21 19.36
C GLY A 114 -15.13 6.63 17.96
N ALA A 115 -16.25 6.69 17.24
CA ALA A 115 -16.39 6.03 15.95
C ALA A 115 -15.27 6.40 14.95
N PHE A 116 -14.85 7.67 14.94
CA PHE A 116 -13.79 8.19 14.05
C PHE A 116 -12.68 8.88 14.85
N GLY A 117 -12.49 8.50 16.12
CA GLY A 117 -11.47 9.10 16.97
C GLY A 117 -10.05 8.80 16.52
N THR A 118 -9.12 9.76 16.66
CA THR A 118 -7.73 9.68 16.18
C THR A 118 -7.69 9.24 14.71
N PRO A 119 -8.26 10.02 13.78
CA PRO A 119 -8.60 9.55 12.44
C PRO A 119 -7.38 9.43 11.54
N LEU A 120 -7.43 8.44 10.63
CA LEU A 120 -6.53 8.29 9.49
C LEU A 120 -7.33 8.44 8.20
N TYR A 121 -6.75 9.17 7.25
CA TYR A 121 -7.31 9.38 5.91
C TYR A 121 -6.38 8.81 4.86
N LEU A 122 -6.93 8.11 3.87
CA LEU A 122 -6.18 7.63 2.70
C LEU A 122 -6.97 7.96 1.44
N GLY A 123 -6.27 8.49 0.44
CA GLY A 123 -6.78 8.68 -0.91
C GLY A 123 -5.89 7.98 -1.93
N GLU A 124 -6.50 7.37 -2.93
CA GLU A 124 -5.79 6.69 -4.02
C GLU A 124 -6.48 6.99 -5.34
N ALA A 125 -5.68 7.15 -6.39
CA ALA A 125 -6.16 7.24 -7.77
C ALA A 125 -5.29 6.40 -8.69
N ASP A 126 -5.92 5.62 -9.58
CA ASP A 126 -5.20 4.85 -10.59
C ASP A 126 -5.84 4.94 -11.98
N VAL A 127 -4.98 4.78 -12.97
CA VAL A 127 -5.36 4.66 -14.38
C VAL A 127 -4.73 3.42 -14.95
N GLN A 128 -5.54 2.56 -15.57
CA GLN A 128 -5.08 1.36 -16.26
C GLN A 128 -5.44 1.45 -17.74
N PHE A 129 -4.53 0.99 -18.58
CA PHE A 129 -4.69 0.89 -20.03
C PHE A 129 -4.37 -0.52 -20.49
N ALA A 130 -5.21 -1.07 -21.37
CA ALA A 130 -4.96 -2.37 -21.98
C ALA A 130 -5.44 -2.40 -23.43
N LYS A 131 -4.51 -2.55 -24.38
CA LYS A 131 -4.82 -2.65 -25.81
C LYS A 131 -3.69 -3.34 -26.56
N ASN A 132 -4.04 -4.26 -27.45
CA ASN A 132 -3.11 -4.88 -28.41
C ASN A 132 -1.86 -5.51 -27.76
N GLY A 133 -2.02 -6.15 -26.62
CA GLY A 133 -0.91 -6.75 -25.87
C GLY A 133 -0.12 -5.76 -25.00
N ILE A 134 -0.34 -4.45 -25.14
CA ILE A 134 0.21 -3.43 -24.26
C ILE A 134 -0.68 -3.32 -23.02
N SER A 135 -0.06 -3.32 -21.85
CA SER A 135 -0.68 -2.95 -20.57
C SER A 135 0.10 -1.82 -19.93
N ALA A 136 -0.59 -0.87 -19.33
CA ALA A 136 0.05 0.18 -18.54
C ALA A 136 -0.80 0.46 -17.29
N LYS A 137 -0.14 0.79 -16.18
CA LYS A 137 -0.80 1.23 -14.94
C LYS A 137 -0.03 2.40 -14.34
N LEU A 138 -0.76 3.42 -13.93
CA LEU A 138 -0.27 4.54 -13.13
C LEU A 138 -1.11 4.60 -11.87
N LEU A 139 -0.47 4.68 -10.71
CA LEU A 139 -1.14 4.77 -9.42
C LEU A 139 -0.44 5.81 -8.54
N GLY A 140 -1.23 6.60 -7.83
CA GLY A 140 -0.77 7.53 -6.81
C GLY A 140 -1.65 7.45 -5.56
N THR A 141 -1.05 7.57 -4.38
CA THR A 141 -1.75 7.51 -3.10
C THR A 141 -1.11 8.43 -2.07
N TYR A 142 -1.95 8.95 -1.18
CA TYR A 142 -1.53 9.75 -0.04
C TYR A 142 -2.30 9.34 1.21
N VAL A 143 -1.59 9.30 2.34
CA VAL A 143 -2.14 9.06 3.67
C VAL A 143 -1.86 10.26 4.55
N ALA A 144 -2.90 10.75 5.23
CA ALA A 144 -2.80 11.77 6.27
C ALA A 144 -3.20 11.18 7.62
N TYR A 145 -2.35 11.37 8.61
CA TYR A 145 -2.57 10.95 9.98
C TYR A 145 -2.33 12.13 10.93
N PRO A 146 -3.31 13.03 11.14
CA PRO A 146 -3.14 14.28 11.89
C PRO A 146 -2.68 14.07 13.32
N ASP A 147 -3.20 13.04 13.99
CA ASP A 147 -2.92 12.73 15.40
C ASP A 147 -1.74 11.75 15.60
N ALA A 148 -0.82 11.69 14.65
CA ALA A 148 0.36 10.81 14.75
C ALA A 148 1.19 11.10 16.01
N ASP A 149 1.25 12.36 16.45
CA ASP A 149 1.93 12.77 17.68
C ASP A 149 1.34 12.12 18.93
N LYS A 150 0.02 12.05 19.05
CA LYS A 150 -0.68 11.41 20.16
C LYS A 150 -0.35 9.92 20.23
N VAL A 151 -0.40 9.25 19.08
CA VAL A 151 -0.08 7.81 18.97
C VAL A 151 1.40 7.52 19.24
N ASN A 152 2.30 8.39 18.76
CA ASN A 152 3.72 8.25 19.03
C ASN A 152 4.03 8.38 20.52
N VAL A 153 3.36 9.28 21.23
CA VAL A 153 3.48 9.43 22.69
C VAL A 153 2.85 8.24 23.42
N ALA A 154 1.62 7.87 23.06
CA ALA A 154 0.86 6.82 23.75
C ALA A 154 1.55 5.44 23.70
N TYR A 155 2.20 5.13 22.60
CA TYR A 155 2.76 3.80 22.34
C TYR A 155 4.28 3.79 22.11
N ALA A 156 4.96 4.89 22.38
CA ALA A 156 6.41 5.06 22.15
C ALA A 156 6.82 4.67 20.72
N LYS A 157 6.11 5.23 19.71
CA LYS A 157 6.32 4.94 18.29
C LYS A 157 6.92 6.13 17.55
N ASN A 158 7.29 5.90 16.30
CA ASN A 158 7.76 6.94 15.37
C ASN A 158 7.04 6.77 14.02
N VAL A 159 5.74 7.01 14.01
CA VAL A 159 4.89 6.95 12.82
C VAL A 159 4.76 8.34 12.22
N GLY A 160 4.86 8.44 10.90
CA GLY A 160 4.70 9.70 10.17
C GLY A 160 3.25 10.20 10.19
N SER A 161 3.08 11.51 10.17
CA SER A 161 1.78 12.18 10.00
C SER A 161 1.34 12.28 8.54
N GLY A 162 2.25 12.06 7.59
CA GLY A 162 1.98 11.98 6.15
C GLY A 162 2.82 10.92 5.48
N MET A 163 2.20 10.18 4.57
CA MET A 163 2.84 9.14 3.76
C MET A 163 2.35 9.28 2.32
N TYR A 164 3.21 9.01 1.35
CA TYR A 164 2.78 8.95 -0.04
C TYR A 164 3.46 7.81 -0.79
N GLY A 165 2.88 7.45 -1.90
CA GLY A 165 3.49 6.53 -2.84
C GLY A 165 2.86 6.62 -4.20
N GLY A 166 3.60 6.20 -5.22
CA GLY A 166 3.10 6.09 -6.58
C GLY A 166 4.00 5.23 -7.43
N TYR A 167 3.44 4.66 -8.48
CA TYR A 167 4.20 3.92 -9.46
C TYR A 167 3.60 4.02 -10.86
N ALA A 168 4.46 3.81 -11.84
CA ALA A 168 4.08 3.60 -13.22
C ALA A 168 4.66 2.27 -13.71
N GLU A 169 3.82 1.45 -14.35
CA GLU A 169 4.22 0.18 -14.95
C GLU A 169 3.75 0.11 -16.39
N VAL A 170 4.58 -0.46 -17.27
CA VAL A 170 4.23 -0.81 -18.64
C VAL A 170 4.66 -2.23 -18.93
N GLY A 171 3.81 -3.00 -19.61
CA GLY A 171 4.07 -4.37 -20.02
C GLY A 171 3.66 -4.60 -21.47
N TYR A 172 4.30 -5.59 -22.11
CA TYR A 172 3.96 -6.03 -23.46
C TYR A 172 3.94 -7.54 -23.57
N ASP A 173 2.83 -8.09 -24.00
CA ASP A 173 2.66 -9.52 -24.27
C ASP A 173 3.11 -9.85 -25.70
N TRP A 174 4.26 -10.51 -25.84
CA TRP A 174 4.87 -10.93 -27.11
C TRP A 174 4.12 -12.06 -27.82
N LEU A 175 3.25 -12.78 -27.09
CA LEU A 175 2.40 -13.84 -27.63
C LEU A 175 1.01 -13.35 -27.99
N TYR A 176 0.71 -12.07 -27.79
CA TYR A 176 -0.54 -11.45 -28.18
C TYR A 176 -0.90 -11.79 -29.64
N LYS A 177 -2.09 -12.35 -29.88
CA LYS A 177 -2.59 -12.89 -31.16
C LYS A 177 -1.81 -14.09 -31.74
N LYS A 178 -0.68 -14.50 -31.19
CA LYS A 178 0.10 -15.66 -31.67
C LYS A 178 -0.32 -16.96 -31.00
N GLN A 179 -0.70 -16.87 -29.71
CA GLN A 179 -1.16 -17.99 -28.91
C GLN A 179 -2.48 -17.65 -28.23
N LYS A 180 -3.35 -18.66 -28.04
CA LYS A 180 -4.66 -18.43 -27.41
C LYS A 180 -4.63 -18.50 -25.88
N THR A 181 -3.69 -19.24 -25.31
CA THR A 181 -3.67 -19.57 -23.88
C THR A 181 -2.40 -19.11 -23.17
N ALA A 182 -1.25 -19.13 -23.84
CA ALA A 182 0.01 -18.71 -23.24
C ALA A 182 0.24 -17.20 -23.42
N GLN A 183 0.89 -16.58 -22.45
CA GLN A 183 1.35 -15.19 -22.49
C GLN A 183 2.83 -15.11 -22.12
N PHE A 184 3.56 -14.24 -22.76
CA PHE A 184 4.93 -13.88 -22.40
C PHE A 184 5.04 -12.37 -22.33
N ILE A 185 4.99 -11.84 -21.11
CA ILE A 185 4.92 -10.41 -20.85
C ILE A 185 6.28 -9.95 -20.34
N THR A 186 6.92 -9.02 -21.04
CA THR A 186 8.01 -8.22 -20.48
C THR A 186 7.46 -6.94 -19.91
N PHE A 187 8.04 -6.44 -18.82
CA PHE A 187 7.56 -5.24 -18.16
C PHE A 187 8.69 -4.41 -17.56
N ALA A 188 8.39 -3.13 -17.35
CA ALA A 188 9.21 -2.22 -16.56
C ALA A 188 8.29 -1.42 -15.62
N ARG A 189 8.76 -1.16 -14.39
CA ARG A 189 8.05 -0.43 -13.36
C ARG A 189 8.99 0.50 -12.62
N GLY A 190 8.59 1.75 -12.44
CA GLY A 190 9.22 2.70 -11.53
C GLY A 190 8.28 2.97 -10.36
N GLU A 191 8.78 2.89 -9.14
CA GLU A 191 8.01 3.16 -7.92
C GLU A 191 8.74 4.17 -7.04
N MET A 192 8.00 5.00 -6.33
CA MET A 192 8.50 5.85 -5.25
C MET A 192 7.51 5.86 -4.09
N LEU A 193 8.04 5.89 -2.88
CA LEU A 193 7.23 6.00 -1.66
C LEU A 193 8.04 6.66 -0.54
N ASP A 194 7.32 7.26 0.41
CA ASP A 194 7.89 7.79 1.64
C ASP A 194 6.85 7.59 2.77
N LEU A 195 7.23 6.80 3.79
CA LEU A 195 6.35 6.48 4.91
C LEU A 195 6.43 7.50 6.05
N ASN A 196 7.27 8.51 5.93
CA ASN A 196 7.41 9.60 6.89
C ASN A 196 7.64 10.95 6.21
N SER A 197 6.95 11.19 5.09
CA SER A 197 7.05 12.44 4.32
C SER A 197 6.66 13.68 5.13
N SER A 198 5.83 13.53 6.14
CA SER A 198 5.53 14.53 7.16
C SER A 198 5.61 13.87 8.54
N LEU A 199 6.11 14.61 9.52
CA LEU A 199 6.30 14.16 10.89
C LEU A 199 5.66 15.14 11.87
N PRO A 200 5.20 14.66 13.04
CA PRO A 200 4.92 15.52 14.17
C PRO A 200 6.18 16.27 14.62
N PRO A 201 6.04 17.42 15.30
CA PRO A 201 7.18 18.14 15.86
C PRO A 201 7.97 17.27 16.84
N GLU A 202 9.29 17.38 16.84
CA GLU A 202 10.14 16.69 17.81
C GLU A 202 9.79 17.08 19.26
N PRO A 203 9.90 16.15 20.24
CA PRO A 203 10.43 14.78 20.12
C PRO A 203 9.43 13.72 19.71
N LYS A 204 8.26 14.10 19.24
CA LYS A 204 7.13 13.21 18.91
C LYS A 204 7.26 12.52 17.54
N GLY A 205 8.19 12.95 16.69
CA GLY A 205 8.53 12.34 15.42
C GLY A 205 9.97 12.61 15.03
N ILE A 206 10.70 11.55 14.66
CA ILE A 206 12.10 11.60 14.22
C ILE A 206 12.17 11.15 12.77
N TYR A 207 12.78 11.96 11.90
CA TYR A 207 12.92 11.64 10.48
C TYR A 207 13.84 10.44 10.23
N ASP A 208 13.38 9.50 9.45
CA ASP A 208 14.16 8.36 8.98
C ASP A 208 14.17 8.31 7.45
N GLY A 209 15.26 8.73 6.85
CA GLY A 209 15.42 8.74 5.39
C GLY A 209 15.32 7.33 4.77
N THR A 210 15.55 6.26 5.52
CA THR A 210 15.45 4.88 5.01
C THR A 210 14.04 4.51 4.59
N LEU A 211 13.03 5.23 5.09
CA LEU A 211 11.62 5.03 4.73
C LEU A 211 11.21 5.72 3.41
N LYS A 212 12.08 6.57 2.87
CA LYS A 212 11.95 7.11 1.52
C LYS A 212 12.65 6.16 0.54
N GLN A 213 11.89 5.57 -0.37
CA GLN A 213 12.35 4.52 -1.26
C GLN A 213 11.99 4.84 -2.71
N ALA A 214 12.92 4.53 -3.62
CA ALA A 214 12.70 4.52 -5.05
C ALA A 214 13.12 3.16 -5.62
N HIS A 215 12.27 2.57 -6.46
CA HIS A 215 12.53 1.29 -7.08
C HIS A 215 12.44 1.40 -8.60
N ILE A 216 13.34 0.73 -9.29
CA ILE A 216 13.24 0.44 -10.73
C ILE A 216 13.23 -1.07 -10.86
N ILE A 217 12.19 -1.61 -11.48
CA ILE A 217 11.99 -3.05 -11.65
C ILE A 217 11.79 -3.34 -13.13
N ALA A 218 12.48 -4.33 -13.65
CA ALA A 218 12.26 -4.83 -15.01
C ALA A 218 12.38 -6.36 -15.04
N GLY A 219 11.53 -7.01 -15.83
CA GLY A 219 11.52 -8.45 -15.87
C GLY A 219 10.51 -9.02 -16.84
N PHE A 220 10.16 -10.27 -16.63
CA PHE A 220 9.15 -10.97 -17.41
C PHE A 220 8.25 -11.87 -16.58
N SER A 221 7.05 -12.10 -17.12
CA SER A 221 6.09 -13.10 -16.64
C SER A 221 5.73 -14.02 -17.82
N TYR A 222 5.91 -15.31 -17.63
CA TYR A 222 5.47 -16.32 -18.57
C TYR A 222 4.31 -17.12 -17.98
N LEU A 223 3.16 -17.05 -18.64
CA LEU A 223 1.97 -17.81 -18.30
C LEU A 223 1.77 -18.90 -19.37
N PRO A 224 2.20 -20.16 -19.13
CA PRO A 224 1.92 -21.26 -20.04
C PRO A 224 0.42 -21.54 -20.18
N ILE A 225 -0.31 -21.34 -19.11
CA ILE A 225 -1.78 -21.36 -19.00
C ILE A 225 -2.23 -20.24 -18.06
N PRO A 226 -3.50 -19.77 -18.13
CA PRO A 226 -3.94 -18.61 -17.34
C PRO A 226 -3.73 -18.69 -15.83
N ASN A 227 -3.69 -19.89 -15.28
CA ASN A 227 -3.61 -20.13 -13.83
C ASN A 227 -2.19 -20.37 -13.30
N VAL A 228 -1.19 -20.47 -14.18
CA VAL A 228 0.21 -20.72 -13.80
C VAL A 228 1.09 -19.60 -14.34
N VAL A 229 1.95 -19.06 -13.51
CA VAL A 229 2.92 -18.04 -13.93
C VAL A 229 4.31 -18.35 -13.41
N ILE A 230 5.31 -18.15 -14.26
CA ILE A 230 6.73 -18.16 -13.94
C ILE A 230 7.24 -16.74 -14.16
N LYS A 231 7.92 -16.18 -13.17
CA LYS A 231 8.36 -14.79 -13.17
C LYS A 231 9.84 -14.67 -12.84
N ALA A 232 10.48 -13.68 -13.43
CA ALA A 232 11.78 -13.21 -12.98
C ALA A 232 11.87 -11.71 -13.18
N ASP A 233 12.46 -11.01 -12.22
CA ASP A 233 12.76 -9.58 -12.34
C ASP A 233 14.04 -9.19 -11.62
N VAL A 234 14.61 -8.08 -12.06
CA VAL A 234 15.68 -7.36 -11.38
C VAL A 234 15.07 -6.11 -10.77
N ARG A 235 15.35 -5.88 -9.49
CA ARG A 235 14.93 -4.69 -8.75
C ARG A 235 16.16 -3.91 -8.29
N LEU A 236 16.22 -2.65 -8.66
CA LEU A 236 17.16 -1.66 -8.17
C LEU A 236 16.40 -0.83 -7.10
N LEU A 237 16.91 -0.81 -5.88
CA LEU A 237 16.36 -0.07 -4.77
C LEU A 237 17.34 1.02 -4.35
N HIS A 238 16.85 2.25 -4.31
CA HIS A 238 17.52 3.38 -3.66
C HIS A 238 16.69 3.86 -2.47
N THR A 239 17.33 4.01 -1.31
CA THR A 239 16.71 4.54 -0.08
C THR A 239 17.41 5.81 0.34
N GLY A 240 16.74 6.68 1.09
CA GLY A 240 17.37 7.85 1.68
C GLY A 240 18.39 7.50 2.76
N PRO A 241 19.10 8.49 3.31
CA PRO A 241 20.14 8.29 4.31
C PRO A 241 19.55 7.81 5.63
N GLN A 242 20.28 6.94 6.33
CA GLN A 242 19.94 6.50 7.68
C GLN A 242 20.12 7.67 8.68
N ASN A 243 19.16 7.83 9.59
CA ASN A 243 19.32 8.77 10.70
C ASN A 243 20.14 8.12 11.82
N PRO A 244 21.30 8.70 12.21
CA PRO A 244 22.16 8.16 13.26
C PRO A 244 21.45 8.01 14.62
N GLU A 245 20.46 8.84 14.93
CA GLU A 245 19.70 8.79 16.19
C GLU A 245 18.80 7.56 16.31
N LEU A 246 18.46 6.94 15.17
CA LEU A 246 17.64 5.73 15.12
C LEU A 246 18.47 4.44 15.05
N VAL A 247 19.80 4.54 15.04
CA VAL A 247 20.70 3.38 14.96
C VAL A 247 20.87 2.76 16.34
N ILE A 248 20.21 1.64 16.58
CA ILE A 248 20.29 0.91 17.85
C ILE A 248 21.63 0.17 17.99
N ASN A 249 22.21 -0.26 16.87
CA ASN A 249 23.40 -1.10 16.84
C ASN A 249 24.44 -0.51 15.87
N PRO A 250 25.26 0.47 16.33
CA PRO A 250 26.23 1.13 15.45
C PRO A 250 27.42 0.21 15.10
N PRO A 251 28.15 0.50 14.01
CA PRO A 251 29.42 -0.17 13.72
C PRO A 251 30.40 -0.12 14.91
N PRO A 252 31.24 -1.16 15.13
CA PRO A 252 31.50 -2.30 14.22
C PRO A 252 30.51 -3.48 14.37
N ASN A 253 29.52 -3.40 15.25
CA ASN A 253 28.63 -4.52 15.60
C ASN A 253 27.49 -4.71 14.58
N ALA A 254 27.26 -3.76 13.68
CA ALA A 254 26.25 -3.86 12.62
C ALA A 254 26.88 -3.80 11.24
N ILE A 255 26.23 -4.44 10.28
CA ILE A 255 26.56 -4.30 8.85
C ILE A 255 26.28 -2.84 8.44
N PRO A 256 27.22 -2.15 7.78
CA PRO A 256 27.00 -0.79 7.31
C PRO A 256 25.76 -0.70 6.41
N TYR A 257 24.93 0.31 6.65
CA TYR A 257 23.76 0.58 5.84
C TYR A 257 24.16 0.96 4.41
N LYS A 258 23.47 0.38 3.43
CA LYS A 258 23.65 0.70 2.00
C LYS A 258 22.36 1.30 1.47
N GLN A 259 22.46 2.48 0.87
CA GLN A 259 21.32 3.15 0.22
C GLN A 259 20.93 2.46 -1.08
N ASP A 260 21.90 1.94 -1.83
CA ASP A 260 21.68 1.29 -3.12
C ASP A 260 21.81 -0.23 -2.98
N ASN A 261 20.74 -0.92 -3.34
CA ASN A 261 20.66 -2.37 -3.28
C ASN A 261 20.09 -2.92 -4.61
N GLN A 262 20.53 -4.13 -4.96
CA GLN A 262 20.07 -4.83 -6.16
C GLN A 262 19.58 -6.22 -5.79
N PHE A 263 18.44 -6.62 -6.35
CA PHE A 263 17.82 -7.91 -6.11
C PHE A 263 17.48 -8.59 -7.43
N LEU A 264 17.76 -9.88 -7.50
CA LEU A 264 17.23 -10.78 -8.53
C LEU A 264 16.13 -11.63 -7.88
N ASN A 265 14.91 -11.51 -8.40
CA ASN A 265 13.77 -12.23 -7.89
C ASN A 265 13.31 -13.26 -8.93
N ILE A 266 13.00 -14.46 -8.48
CA ILE A 266 12.41 -15.53 -9.29
C ILE A 266 11.22 -16.10 -8.51
N GLY A 267 10.12 -16.36 -9.19
CA GLY A 267 8.91 -16.87 -8.56
C GLY A 267 8.07 -17.73 -9.49
N ILE A 268 7.34 -18.65 -8.89
CA ILE A 268 6.30 -19.44 -9.55
C ILE A 268 5.01 -19.21 -8.78
N GLY A 269 3.93 -18.96 -9.51
CA GLY A 269 2.61 -18.73 -8.93
C GLY A 269 1.55 -19.62 -9.59
N TYR A 270 0.61 -20.05 -8.76
CA TYR A 270 -0.58 -20.78 -9.20
C TYR A 270 -1.84 -20.13 -8.60
N SER A 271 -2.90 -20.07 -9.39
CA SER A 271 -4.22 -19.61 -8.96
C SER A 271 -5.23 -20.73 -9.24
N PHE A 272 -6.00 -21.10 -8.24
CA PHE A 272 -7.08 -22.11 -8.30
C PHE A 272 -8.44 -21.46 -8.10
#